data_e79353ab0f434b4548dbf32b31c5694b
#
_entry.id   e79353ab0f434b4548dbf32b31c5694b
#
_cell.length_a   1.000
_cell.length_b   1.000
_cell.length_c   1.000
_cell.angle_alpha   90.00
_cell.angle_beta   90.00
_cell.angle_gamma   90.00
#
_symmetry.space_group_name_H-M   'P 1'
#
loop_
_entity.id
_entity.type
_entity.pdbx_description
1 polymer ?
#
loop_
_entity_poly.entity_id
_entity_poly.type
_entity_poly.pdbx_seq_one_letter_code
_entity_poly.pdbx_strand_id
1 'polypeptide(L)'
;MCVIVAKYLSSTGWVLMKNRDRNYRPTITMKSENREKDDLSLLYMYDLNSKYGEGINSKSIGIISSATFVSRDELEGQTGNYGKKVEYAPDGVAIRGALRTPGTIKDCISTLLEKGMIGNTLLSNGDDCYLVESYISDSGEYKVEVRQLPNVVGSAVVRSNHGVLLEDAGYRREDDEFKRKSTELRKEMVEAKIGKANSISEIIDILSTYNENPEPQFNPLRWDSRESAMRTTGQLLVIPKQKKLLYRSIFDRIEDKVSTLDTGLSYEWLEPFSVELSEQSSLNESLKEEIKTDGLYTFSDSRDKVRYFFESTGVLHYIARVDENLKVKHIRKATHRDLLSIKGNPALSFINKIK
;
A
#
# COMPACT_ATOMS: atom_id res chain seq x y z
N MET A 1 -5.10 -6.85 -1.17
CA MET A 1 -4.58 -6.66 -2.56
C MET A 1 -3.73 -5.41 -2.58
N CYS A 2 -2.67 -5.33 -3.38
CA CYS A 2 -1.73 -4.19 -3.35
C CYS A 2 -1.11 -3.99 -4.73
N VAL A 3 -0.58 -2.79 -5.00
CA VAL A 3 0.36 -2.55 -6.10
C VAL A 3 1.70 -2.22 -5.48
N ILE A 4 2.76 -2.87 -5.94
CA ILE A 4 4.14 -2.63 -5.52
C ILE A 4 5.00 -2.26 -6.71
N VAL A 5 5.96 -1.38 -6.47
CA VAL A 5 6.89 -0.87 -7.49
C VAL A 5 8.30 -0.88 -6.93
N ALA A 6 9.26 -1.28 -7.75
CA ALA A 6 10.66 -0.89 -7.59
C ALA A 6 11.05 -0.01 -8.78
N LYS A 7 11.70 1.13 -8.51
CA LYS A 7 12.18 2.08 -9.52
C LYS A 7 13.61 2.47 -9.23
N TYR A 8 14.46 2.40 -10.26
CA TYR A 8 15.84 2.88 -10.18
C TYR A 8 15.90 4.38 -10.53
N LEU A 9 16.40 5.17 -9.62
CA LEU A 9 16.65 6.60 -9.76
C LEU A 9 18.16 6.87 -9.73
N SER A 10 18.69 7.68 -10.63
CA SER A 10 20.13 7.95 -10.74
C SER A 10 20.74 8.53 -9.46
N SER A 11 20.00 9.36 -8.73
CA SER A 11 20.45 10.03 -7.51
C SER A 11 20.30 9.20 -6.25
N THR A 12 19.37 8.24 -6.24
CA THR A 12 18.92 7.55 -5.02
C THR A 12 19.14 6.04 -5.08
N GLY A 13 19.36 5.49 -6.28
CA GLY A 13 19.36 4.05 -6.51
C GLY A 13 17.93 3.48 -6.53
N TRP A 14 17.78 2.24 -6.12
CA TRP A 14 16.48 1.60 -6.05
C TRP A 14 15.62 2.15 -4.91
N VAL A 15 14.39 2.47 -5.27
CA VAL A 15 13.32 2.90 -4.37
C VAL A 15 12.18 1.91 -4.49
N LEU A 16 11.59 1.52 -3.38
CA LEU A 16 10.46 0.61 -3.32
C LEU A 16 9.22 1.37 -2.84
N MET A 17 8.09 1.19 -3.53
CA MET A 17 6.82 1.81 -3.11
C MET A 17 5.66 0.84 -3.21
N LYS A 18 4.68 0.98 -2.31
CA LYS A 18 3.50 0.14 -2.21
C LYS A 18 2.25 0.94 -1.92
N ASN A 19 1.20 0.68 -2.70
CA ASN A 19 -0.18 0.95 -2.29
C ASN A 19 -0.69 -0.23 -1.46
N ARG A 20 -1.09 0.04 -0.22
CA ARG A 20 -1.66 -0.94 0.69
C ARG A 20 -3.18 -0.93 0.56
N ASP A 21 -3.74 -2.03 0.07
CA ASP A 21 -5.19 -2.16 -0.05
C ASP A 21 -5.75 -3.08 1.04
N ARG A 22 -6.82 -2.63 1.69
CA ARG A 22 -7.55 -3.37 2.73
C ARG A 22 -9.06 -3.16 2.57
N ASN A 23 -9.83 -4.10 3.06
CA ASN A 23 -11.29 -4.01 3.19
C ASN A 23 -11.73 -3.58 4.61
N TYR A 24 -10.79 -3.17 5.43
CA TYR A 24 -10.99 -2.62 6.77
C TYR A 24 -10.11 -1.38 6.95
N ARG A 25 -10.33 -0.62 8.00
CA ARG A 25 -9.49 0.52 8.38
C ARG A 25 -8.36 0.06 9.31
N PRO A 26 -7.11 -0.03 8.85
CA PRO A 26 -5.98 -0.43 9.68
C PRO A 26 -5.62 0.63 10.73
N THR A 27 -5.00 0.18 11.81
CA THR A 27 -4.25 1.04 12.72
C THR A 27 -2.76 0.79 12.50
N ILE A 28 -2.06 1.82 12.03
CA ILE A 28 -0.66 1.74 11.62
C ILE A 28 0.22 2.44 12.65
N THR A 29 1.30 1.77 12.99
CA THR A 29 2.39 2.37 13.77
C THR A 29 3.73 2.05 13.13
N MET A 30 4.75 2.85 13.38
CA MET A 30 6.13 2.48 13.10
C MET A 30 6.68 1.70 14.29
N LYS A 31 7.38 0.62 14.00
CA LYS A 31 8.10 -0.17 15.01
C LYS A 31 9.56 -0.24 14.68
N SER A 32 10.35 -0.20 15.71
CA SER A 32 11.79 -0.40 15.63
C SER A 32 12.21 -1.54 16.55
N GLU A 33 13.21 -2.28 16.12
CA GLU A 33 13.84 -3.34 16.91
C GLU A 33 15.36 -3.16 16.85
N ASN A 34 16.03 -3.30 17.97
CA ASN A 34 17.49 -3.38 18.04
C ASN A 34 17.90 -4.81 18.43
N ARG A 35 18.75 -5.40 17.62
CA ARG A 35 19.28 -6.76 17.79
C ARG A 35 20.78 -6.70 18.00
N GLU A 36 21.18 -6.33 19.21
CA GLU A 36 22.60 -6.11 19.57
C GLU A 36 23.49 -7.31 19.20
N LYS A 37 23.00 -8.55 19.40
CA LYS A 37 23.75 -9.77 19.06
C LYS A 37 24.12 -9.89 17.59
N ASP A 38 23.32 -9.30 16.71
CA ASP A 38 23.47 -9.40 15.26
C ASP A 38 24.01 -8.10 14.64
N ASP A 39 24.29 -7.08 15.46
CA ASP A 39 24.58 -5.71 15.00
C ASP A 39 23.57 -5.26 13.93
N LEU A 40 22.29 -5.44 14.25
CA LEU A 40 21.20 -5.23 13.31
C LEU A 40 20.05 -4.49 13.97
N SER A 41 19.62 -3.42 13.34
CA SER A 41 18.40 -2.71 13.72
C SER A 41 17.40 -2.75 12.60
N LEU A 42 16.12 -2.73 12.96
CA LEU A 42 15.01 -2.74 12.03
C LEU A 42 14.10 -1.55 12.27
N LEU A 43 13.53 -1.02 11.18
CA LEU A 43 12.44 -0.08 11.21
C LEU A 43 11.38 -0.55 10.21
N TYR A 44 10.14 -0.69 10.66
CA TYR A 44 9.08 -1.17 9.80
C TYR A 44 7.72 -0.56 10.15
N MET A 45 6.92 -0.33 9.12
CA MET A 45 5.50 -0.09 9.25
C MET A 45 4.81 -1.35 9.78
N TYR A 46 3.94 -1.20 10.75
CA TYR A 46 3.24 -2.30 11.38
C TYR A 46 1.74 -2.04 11.49
N ASP A 47 0.96 -2.94 10.92
CA ASP A 47 -0.49 -2.96 11.03
C ASP A 47 -0.88 -3.73 12.30
N LEU A 48 -1.43 -3.02 13.29
CA LEU A 48 -1.81 -3.59 14.58
C LEU A 48 -2.96 -4.59 14.46
N ASN A 49 -3.80 -4.49 13.43
CA ASN A 49 -4.94 -5.37 13.21
C ASN A 49 -4.50 -6.72 12.63
N SER A 50 -3.75 -6.69 11.52
CA SER A 50 -3.32 -7.90 10.80
C SER A 50 -1.99 -8.47 11.28
N LYS A 51 -1.25 -7.74 12.14
CA LYS A 51 0.12 -8.07 12.57
C LYS A 51 1.13 -8.11 11.41
N TYR A 52 0.78 -7.47 10.31
CA TYR A 52 1.60 -7.38 9.12
C TYR A 52 2.63 -6.25 9.24
N GLY A 53 3.85 -6.48 8.75
CA GLY A 53 4.90 -5.46 8.80
C GLY A 53 5.89 -5.56 7.63
N GLU A 54 6.26 -4.41 7.08
CA GLU A 54 7.23 -4.22 6.00
C GLU A 54 8.13 -3.03 6.33
N GLY A 55 9.36 -3.03 5.86
CA GLY A 55 10.26 -1.94 6.18
C GLY A 55 11.69 -2.14 5.72
N ILE A 56 12.64 -1.74 6.56
CA ILE A 56 14.06 -1.69 6.26
C ILE A 56 14.89 -2.10 7.48
N ASN A 57 16.09 -2.63 7.25
CA ASN A 57 17.08 -2.87 8.29
C ASN A 57 18.31 -1.94 8.17
N SER A 58 19.17 -1.93 9.20
CA SER A 58 20.36 -1.09 9.27
C SER A 58 21.44 -1.45 8.22
N LYS A 59 21.34 -2.63 7.58
CA LYS A 59 22.15 -3.01 6.43
C LYS A 59 21.57 -2.48 5.10
N SER A 60 20.65 -1.52 5.18
CA SER A 60 19.96 -0.90 4.04
C SER A 60 19.05 -1.84 3.24
N ILE A 61 18.69 -3.02 3.74
CA ILE A 61 17.82 -3.93 3.02
C ILE A 61 16.36 -3.58 3.30
N GLY A 62 15.67 -3.07 2.28
CA GLY A 62 14.25 -2.79 2.28
C GLY A 62 13.45 -3.93 1.66
N ILE A 63 12.26 -4.23 2.21
CA ILE A 63 11.39 -5.31 1.73
C ILE A 63 9.93 -4.83 1.73
N ILE A 64 9.26 -5.01 0.59
CA ILE A 64 7.81 -4.84 0.43
C ILE A 64 7.22 -5.99 -0.36
N SER A 65 5.93 -6.28 -0.20
CA SER A 65 5.29 -7.37 -0.93
C SER A 65 3.83 -7.10 -1.32
N SER A 66 3.33 -7.89 -2.27
CA SER A 66 1.90 -8.02 -2.57
C SER A 66 1.51 -9.49 -2.62
N ALA A 67 0.39 -9.84 -1.98
CA ALA A 67 -0.09 -11.22 -1.93
C ALA A 67 -0.52 -11.73 -3.30
N THR A 68 -0.25 -13.01 -3.58
CA THR A 68 -0.70 -13.74 -4.76
C THR A 68 -1.66 -14.90 -4.44
N PHE A 69 -2.07 -15.05 -3.18
CA PHE A 69 -3.07 -16.04 -2.81
C PHE A 69 -4.49 -15.53 -3.15
N VAL A 70 -5.34 -16.43 -3.61
CA VAL A 70 -6.71 -16.13 -4.02
C VAL A 70 -7.67 -16.27 -2.86
N SER A 71 -7.50 -17.30 -2.01
CA SER A 71 -8.28 -17.50 -0.80
C SER A 71 -7.39 -17.92 0.39
N ARG A 72 -7.91 -17.71 1.61
CA ARG A 72 -7.24 -18.16 2.83
C ARG A 72 -7.28 -19.68 3.00
N ASP A 73 -8.33 -20.30 2.48
CA ASP A 73 -8.56 -21.75 2.58
C ASP A 73 -7.56 -22.54 1.75
N GLU A 74 -7.06 -21.97 0.64
CA GLU A 74 -5.96 -22.54 -0.14
C GLU A 74 -4.68 -22.71 0.68
N LEU A 75 -4.46 -21.86 1.68
CA LEU A 75 -3.28 -21.88 2.53
C LEU A 75 -3.42 -22.86 3.70
N GLU A 76 -4.64 -23.06 4.22
CA GLU A 76 -4.89 -23.89 5.39
C GLU A 76 -4.93 -25.40 5.05
N GLY A 77 -5.22 -25.74 3.79
CA GLY A 77 -5.34 -27.13 3.30
C GLY A 77 -4.07 -27.74 2.72
N GLN A 78 -3.04 -26.93 2.41
CA GLN A 78 -1.90 -27.38 1.64
C GLN A 78 -0.71 -27.76 2.54
N THR A 79 -0.42 -29.05 2.58
CA THR A 79 0.86 -29.56 3.09
C THR A 79 1.92 -29.37 2.00
N GLY A 80 2.76 -28.35 2.14
CA GLY A 80 3.89 -28.15 1.21
C GLY A 80 4.82 -29.37 1.19
N ASN A 81 5.48 -29.58 0.07
CA ASN A 81 6.46 -30.67 -0.18
C ASN A 81 7.69 -30.68 0.76
N TYR A 82 7.73 -29.83 1.77
CA TYR A 82 8.73 -29.82 2.83
C TYR A 82 8.44 -30.84 3.95
N GLY A 83 7.41 -31.71 3.82
CA GLY A 83 7.10 -32.75 4.81
C GLY A 83 6.74 -32.22 6.21
N LYS A 84 6.77 -30.92 6.40
CA LYS A 84 6.28 -30.21 7.59
C LYS A 84 5.03 -29.43 7.15
N LYS A 85 3.96 -29.44 7.96
CA LYS A 85 2.97 -28.37 7.89
C LYS A 85 3.77 -27.09 7.80
N VAL A 86 3.68 -26.39 6.66
CA VAL A 86 4.15 -25.02 6.60
C VAL A 86 3.24 -24.31 7.57
N GLU A 87 3.71 -24.12 8.80
CA GLU A 87 3.00 -23.26 9.73
C GLU A 87 2.88 -21.95 9.01
N TYR A 88 1.65 -21.62 8.65
CA TYR A 88 1.33 -20.37 7.96
C TYR A 88 1.93 -19.22 8.78
N ALA A 89 3.12 -18.78 8.38
CA ALA A 89 3.63 -17.52 8.85
C ALA A 89 2.92 -16.46 8.03
N PRO A 90 2.06 -15.61 8.63
CA PRO A 90 1.51 -14.47 7.92
C PRO A 90 2.65 -13.77 7.18
N ASP A 91 2.43 -13.39 5.92
CA ASP A 91 3.46 -12.78 5.05
C ASP A 91 4.32 -11.75 5.79
N GLY A 92 3.69 -10.93 6.65
CA GLY A 92 4.40 -9.96 7.47
C GLY A 92 5.36 -10.58 8.50
N VAL A 93 5.14 -11.82 8.94
CA VAL A 93 6.10 -12.53 9.82
C VAL A 93 7.29 -13.01 9.01
N ALA A 94 7.06 -13.51 7.79
CA ALA A 94 8.14 -13.92 6.88
C ALA A 94 9.03 -12.72 6.52
N ILE A 95 8.43 -11.58 6.16
CA ILE A 95 9.14 -10.34 5.84
C ILE A 95 9.96 -9.85 7.04
N ARG A 96 9.38 -9.78 8.24
CA ARG A 96 10.14 -9.38 9.43
C ARG A 96 11.25 -10.38 9.78
N GLY A 97 11.01 -11.67 9.52
CA GLY A 97 12.03 -12.71 9.63
C GLY A 97 13.23 -12.42 8.72
N ALA A 98 12.97 -12.09 7.46
CA ALA A 98 14.00 -11.73 6.50
C ALA A 98 14.72 -10.41 6.87
N LEU A 99 13.98 -9.39 7.31
CA LEU A 99 14.59 -8.14 7.80
C LEU A 99 15.51 -8.37 9.02
N ARG A 100 15.25 -9.42 9.83
CA ARG A 100 16.09 -9.83 10.98
C ARG A 100 17.30 -10.65 10.60
N THR A 101 17.48 -10.98 9.34
CA THR A 101 18.62 -11.74 8.86
C THR A 101 19.86 -10.82 8.79
N PRO A 102 20.97 -11.15 9.49
CA PRO A 102 22.12 -10.24 9.60
C PRO A 102 23.04 -10.27 8.38
N GLY A 103 22.66 -10.93 7.31
CA GLY A 103 23.47 -11.14 6.12
C GLY A 103 23.20 -10.18 4.98
N THR A 104 23.39 -10.68 3.78
CA THR A 104 23.19 -10.00 2.51
C THR A 104 21.69 -10.02 2.09
N ILE A 105 21.37 -9.32 1.02
CA ILE A 105 20.03 -9.39 0.42
C ILE A 105 19.66 -10.82 -0.02
N LYS A 106 20.65 -11.64 -0.43
CA LYS A 106 20.43 -13.04 -0.80
C LYS A 106 20.08 -13.90 0.42
N ASP A 107 20.68 -13.62 1.58
CA ASP A 107 20.35 -14.30 2.83
C ASP A 107 18.93 -13.96 3.28
N CYS A 108 18.51 -12.71 3.08
CA CYS A 108 17.11 -12.29 3.30
C CYS A 108 16.14 -13.02 2.37
N ILE A 109 16.50 -13.21 1.09
CA ILE A 109 15.70 -13.99 0.13
C ILE A 109 15.58 -15.44 0.61
N SER A 110 16.69 -16.08 0.98
CA SER A 110 16.69 -17.45 1.51
C SER A 110 15.76 -17.59 2.71
N THR A 111 15.83 -16.65 3.66
CA THR A 111 14.94 -16.63 4.84
C THR A 111 13.48 -16.47 4.47
N LEU A 112 13.14 -15.62 3.49
CA LEU A 112 11.77 -15.48 2.98
C LEU A 112 11.24 -16.80 2.43
N LEU A 113 12.05 -17.49 1.62
CA LEU A 113 11.67 -18.74 0.96
C LEU A 113 11.55 -19.89 1.98
N GLU A 114 12.47 -20.00 2.92
CA GLU A 114 12.41 -20.97 4.02
C GLU A 114 11.15 -20.81 4.88
N LYS A 115 10.65 -19.57 5.02
CA LYS A 115 9.40 -19.28 5.74
C LYS A 115 8.15 -19.46 4.87
N GLY A 116 8.29 -19.91 3.63
CA GLY A 116 7.18 -20.16 2.74
C GLY A 116 6.42 -18.89 2.33
N MET A 117 7.13 -17.78 2.12
CA MET A 117 6.51 -16.54 1.63
C MET A 117 5.74 -16.79 0.34
N ILE A 118 4.49 -16.35 0.29
CA ILE A 118 3.63 -16.41 -0.89
C ILE A 118 3.31 -14.99 -1.34
N GLY A 119 3.73 -14.65 -2.55
CA GLY A 119 3.47 -13.32 -3.09
C GLY A 119 4.52 -12.84 -4.07
N ASN A 120 4.30 -11.63 -4.54
CA ASN A 120 5.33 -10.85 -5.22
C ASN A 120 6.07 -10.04 -4.16
N THR A 121 7.36 -10.22 -4.04
CA THR A 121 8.19 -9.51 -3.05
C THR A 121 9.32 -8.77 -3.75
N LEU A 122 9.51 -7.52 -3.40
CA LEU A 122 10.61 -6.69 -3.84
C LEU A 122 11.57 -6.46 -2.67
N LEU A 123 12.85 -6.76 -2.91
CA LEU A 123 13.93 -6.53 -1.96
C LEU A 123 14.98 -5.63 -2.60
N SER A 124 15.48 -4.66 -1.87
CA SER A 124 16.57 -3.81 -2.35
C SER A 124 17.46 -3.33 -1.21
N ASN A 125 18.77 -3.19 -1.50
CA ASN A 125 19.73 -2.48 -0.66
C ASN A 125 20.06 -1.08 -1.23
N GLY A 126 19.36 -0.67 -2.29
CA GLY A 126 19.55 0.58 -2.99
C GLY A 126 20.50 0.46 -4.20
N ASP A 127 21.48 -0.46 -4.17
CA ASP A 127 22.34 -0.77 -5.31
C ASP A 127 21.79 -1.97 -6.09
N ASP A 128 21.42 -3.03 -5.40
CA ASP A 128 20.77 -4.20 -5.99
C ASP A 128 19.29 -4.23 -5.67
N CYS A 129 18.50 -4.76 -6.61
CA CYS A 129 17.09 -5.03 -6.41
C CYS A 129 16.73 -6.41 -6.96
N TYR A 130 15.91 -7.13 -6.19
CA TYR A 130 15.42 -8.46 -6.53
C TYR A 130 13.91 -8.48 -6.50
N LEU A 131 13.34 -9.15 -7.50
CA LEU A 131 11.96 -9.59 -7.52
C LEU A 131 11.92 -11.07 -7.15
N VAL A 132 11.08 -11.41 -6.20
CA VAL A 132 10.74 -12.80 -5.85
C VAL A 132 9.25 -12.98 -6.10
N GLU A 133 8.90 -13.90 -6.98
CA GLU A 133 7.52 -14.38 -7.15
C GLU A 133 7.42 -15.78 -6.56
N SER A 134 6.40 -16.04 -5.75
CA SER A 134 6.19 -17.34 -5.13
C SER A 134 4.71 -17.64 -4.92
N TYR A 135 4.33 -18.89 -5.09
CA TYR A 135 2.98 -19.38 -4.81
C TYR A 135 2.98 -20.89 -4.59
N ILE A 136 1.87 -21.41 -4.12
CA ILE A 136 1.63 -22.85 -4.05
C ILE A 136 0.69 -23.24 -5.18
N SER A 137 1.13 -24.17 -6.04
CA SER A 137 0.34 -24.67 -7.16
C SER A 137 -0.82 -25.53 -6.68
N ASP A 138 -1.78 -25.84 -7.58
CA ASP A 138 -2.91 -26.71 -7.28
C ASP A 138 -2.48 -28.14 -6.89
N SER A 139 -1.27 -28.56 -7.31
CA SER A 139 -0.65 -29.80 -6.87
C SER A 139 0.01 -29.74 -5.48
N GLY A 140 -0.04 -28.59 -4.79
CA GLY A 140 0.61 -28.36 -3.50
C GLY A 140 2.12 -28.11 -3.59
N GLU A 141 2.67 -27.91 -4.78
CA GLU A 141 4.08 -27.62 -4.99
C GLU A 141 4.36 -26.14 -4.74
N TYR A 142 5.37 -25.82 -3.92
CA TYR A 142 5.85 -24.45 -3.71
C TYR A 142 6.76 -24.05 -4.87
N LYS A 143 6.28 -23.13 -5.71
CA LYS A 143 6.99 -22.60 -6.88
C LYS A 143 7.56 -21.22 -6.59
N VAL A 144 8.77 -20.99 -7.05
CA VAL A 144 9.52 -19.74 -6.80
C VAL A 144 10.30 -19.35 -8.04
N GLU A 145 10.22 -18.05 -8.36
CA GLU A 145 11.09 -17.37 -9.30
C GLU A 145 11.78 -16.19 -8.64
N VAL A 146 13.10 -16.10 -8.83
CA VAL A 146 13.92 -14.99 -8.31
C VAL A 146 14.66 -14.33 -9.46
N ARG A 147 14.48 -13.02 -9.59
CA ARG A 147 15.12 -12.23 -10.65
C ARG A 147 15.82 -11.00 -10.06
N GLN A 148 17.10 -10.85 -10.35
CA GLN A 148 17.82 -9.60 -10.13
C GLN A 148 17.47 -8.60 -11.23
N LEU A 149 17.17 -7.36 -10.84
CA LEU A 149 16.81 -6.29 -11.76
C LEU A 149 18.04 -5.50 -12.21
N PRO A 150 18.09 -5.03 -13.48
CA PRO A 150 19.25 -4.30 -13.99
C PRO A 150 19.30 -2.87 -13.41
N ASN A 151 20.47 -2.44 -12.96
CA ASN A 151 20.72 -1.11 -12.38
C ASN A 151 20.92 -0.06 -13.48
N VAL A 152 19.90 0.17 -14.28
CA VAL A 152 19.94 1.13 -15.41
C VAL A 152 18.86 2.19 -15.17
N VAL A 153 19.21 3.45 -15.47
CA VAL A 153 18.24 4.55 -15.42
C VAL A 153 17.02 4.21 -16.30
N GLY A 154 15.84 4.38 -15.76
CA GLY A 154 14.60 3.95 -16.41
C GLY A 154 14.11 2.56 -15.97
N SER A 155 14.97 1.71 -15.40
CA SER A 155 14.55 0.41 -14.87
C SER A 155 13.45 0.56 -13.83
N ALA A 156 12.40 -0.23 -14.02
CA ALA A 156 11.29 -0.33 -13.08
C ALA A 156 10.65 -1.71 -13.17
N VAL A 157 10.04 -2.14 -12.09
CA VAL A 157 9.17 -3.31 -12.06
C VAL A 157 7.92 -2.98 -11.27
N VAL A 158 6.79 -3.43 -11.76
CA VAL A 158 5.48 -3.29 -11.14
C VAL A 158 4.88 -4.66 -10.93
N ARG A 159 4.33 -4.89 -9.75
CA ARG A 159 3.57 -6.10 -9.42
C ARG A 159 2.29 -5.73 -8.70
N SER A 160 1.27 -6.53 -8.95
CA SER A 160 0.02 -6.47 -8.21
C SER A 160 -0.27 -7.83 -7.55
N ASN A 161 -1.46 -8.39 -7.75
CA ASN A 161 -1.85 -9.63 -7.05
C ASN A 161 -1.93 -10.85 -7.98
N HIS A 162 -1.15 -10.83 -9.07
CA HIS A 162 -0.95 -11.97 -9.97
C HIS A 162 0.54 -12.15 -10.26
N GLY A 163 0.93 -13.35 -10.61
CA GLY A 163 2.28 -13.63 -11.08
C GLY A 163 2.50 -13.14 -12.51
N VAL A 164 3.72 -12.82 -12.85
CA VAL A 164 4.16 -12.46 -14.21
C VAL A 164 5.22 -13.43 -14.69
N LEU A 165 6.12 -13.85 -13.81
CA LEU A 165 7.09 -14.91 -14.06
C LEU A 165 6.47 -16.29 -13.85
N LEU A 166 5.61 -16.39 -12.85
CA LEU A 166 4.79 -17.55 -12.54
C LEU A 166 3.35 -17.27 -12.97
N GLU A 167 3.05 -17.53 -14.24
CA GLU A 167 1.79 -17.12 -14.88
C GLU A 167 0.54 -17.64 -14.19
N ASP A 168 0.62 -18.81 -13.57
CA ASP A 168 -0.49 -19.44 -12.84
C ASP A 168 -0.69 -18.89 -11.43
N ALA A 169 0.12 -17.92 -10.97
CA ALA A 169 0.05 -17.44 -9.61
C ALA A 169 -1.00 -16.34 -9.42
N GLY A 170 -1.66 -16.36 -8.28
CA GLY A 170 -2.53 -15.29 -7.80
C GLY A 170 -3.85 -15.20 -8.56
N TYR A 171 -4.35 -13.98 -8.71
CA TYR A 171 -5.67 -13.71 -9.27
C TYR A 171 -5.88 -14.10 -10.73
N ARG A 172 -4.86 -14.60 -11.43
CA ARG A 172 -5.07 -15.23 -12.74
C ARG A 172 -5.83 -16.55 -12.67
N ARG A 173 -5.80 -17.23 -11.52
CA ARG A 173 -6.57 -18.45 -11.24
C ARG A 173 -7.98 -18.18 -10.73
N GLU A 174 -8.29 -16.92 -10.43
CA GLU A 174 -9.61 -16.55 -9.95
C GLU A 174 -10.63 -16.62 -11.07
N ASP A 175 -11.77 -17.30 -10.82
CA ASP A 175 -12.89 -17.35 -11.76
C ASP A 175 -13.60 -16.00 -11.88
N ASP A 176 -13.45 -15.12 -10.89
CA ASP A 176 -13.96 -13.76 -10.91
C ASP A 176 -13.16 -12.88 -11.87
N GLU A 177 -13.71 -12.70 -13.07
CA GLU A 177 -13.13 -11.87 -14.14
C GLU A 177 -12.86 -10.43 -13.67
N PHE A 178 -13.72 -9.88 -12.81
CA PHE A 178 -13.54 -8.53 -12.28
C PHE A 178 -12.27 -8.41 -11.44
N LYS A 179 -12.00 -9.39 -10.59
CA LYS A 179 -10.77 -9.41 -9.77
C LYS A 179 -9.52 -9.60 -10.63
N ARG A 180 -9.57 -10.49 -11.64
CA ARG A 180 -8.46 -10.66 -12.61
C ARG A 180 -8.17 -9.35 -13.30
N LYS A 181 -9.20 -8.75 -13.92
CA LYS A 181 -9.09 -7.47 -14.62
C LYS A 181 -8.58 -6.34 -13.71
N SER A 182 -9.06 -6.28 -12.48
CA SER A 182 -8.58 -5.28 -11.50
C SER A 182 -7.08 -5.39 -11.23
N THR A 183 -6.56 -6.60 -11.05
CA THR A 183 -5.13 -6.76 -10.76
C THR A 183 -4.25 -6.47 -11.98
N GLU A 184 -4.69 -6.81 -13.18
CA GLU A 184 -3.96 -6.57 -14.43
C GLU A 184 -3.95 -5.08 -14.79
N LEU A 185 -5.11 -4.43 -14.86
CA LEU A 185 -5.22 -3.02 -15.25
C LEU A 185 -4.43 -2.09 -14.31
N ARG A 186 -4.46 -2.32 -13.00
CA ARG A 186 -3.69 -1.50 -12.05
C ARG A 186 -2.19 -1.60 -12.30
N LYS A 187 -1.69 -2.79 -12.61
CA LYS A 187 -0.29 -3.00 -12.97
C LYS A 187 0.03 -2.26 -14.26
N GLU A 188 -0.76 -2.45 -15.33
CA GLU A 188 -0.55 -1.84 -16.64
C GLU A 188 -0.56 -0.31 -16.58
N MET A 189 -1.50 0.30 -15.84
CA MET A 189 -1.59 1.75 -15.68
C MET A 189 -0.33 2.33 -15.03
N VAL A 190 0.25 1.64 -14.07
CA VAL A 190 1.51 2.07 -13.44
C VAL A 190 2.69 1.83 -14.38
N GLU A 191 2.78 0.66 -15.03
CA GLU A 191 3.86 0.33 -15.96
C GLU A 191 3.98 1.31 -17.11
N ALA A 192 2.85 1.78 -17.64
CA ALA A 192 2.82 2.75 -18.74
C ALA A 192 3.54 4.08 -18.40
N LYS A 193 3.67 4.42 -17.11
CA LYS A 193 4.16 5.70 -16.64
C LYS A 193 5.48 5.62 -15.87
N ILE A 194 5.65 4.56 -15.06
CA ILE A 194 6.72 4.49 -14.07
C ILE A 194 8.12 4.50 -14.67
N GLY A 195 8.29 4.00 -15.89
CA GLY A 195 9.57 4.03 -16.60
C GLY A 195 10.13 5.44 -16.79
N LYS A 196 9.26 6.43 -16.90
CA LYS A 196 9.59 7.85 -17.12
C LYS A 196 9.79 8.65 -15.83
N ALA A 197 9.41 8.11 -14.68
CA ALA A 197 9.58 8.78 -13.40
C ALA A 197 11.07 8.98 -13.07
N ASN A 198 11.45 10.20 -12.69
CA ASN A 198 12.80 10.60 -12.37
C ASN A 198 12.97 11.07 -10.92
N SER A 199 11.88 11.12 -10.17
CA SER A 199 11.86 11.57 -8.78
C SER A 199 10.91 10.71 -7.94
N ILE A 200 11.11 10.79 -6.62
CA ILE A 200 10.23 10.14 -5.63
C ILE A 200 8.81 10.73 -5.72
N SER A 201 8.69 12.03 -5.91
CA SER A 201 7.38 12.68 -6.06
C SER A 201 6.61 12.12 -7.25
N GLU A 202 7.24 11.97 -8.42
CA GLU A 202 6.59 11.39 -9.59
C GLU A 202 6.15 9.93 -9.37
N ILE A 203 6.93 9.14 -8.62
CA ILE A 203 6.53 7.77 -8.25
C ILE A 203 5.26 7.82 -7.38
N ILE A 204 5.24 8.72 -6.40
CA ILE A 204 4.09 8.91 -5.50
C ILE A 204 2.87 9.34 -6.31
N ASP A 205 3.00 10.28 -7.23
CA ASP A 205 1.91 10.80 -8.07
C ASP A 205 1.32 9.71 -8.96
N ILE A 206 2.17 8.91 -9.60
CA ILE A 206 1.73 7.76 -10.42
C ILE A 206 0.91 6.76 -9.60
N LEU A 207 1.40 6.39 -8.41
CA LEU A 207 0.68 5.46 -7.54
C LEU A 207 -0.55 6.11 -6.87
N SER A 208 -0.64 7.42 -6.87
CA SER A 208 -1.80 8.18 -6.36
C SER A 208 -2.91 8.39 -7.40
N THR A 209 -2.74 7.88 -8.61
CA THR A 209 -3.78 7.94 -9.65
C THR A 209 -5.01 7.14 -9.23
N TYR A 210 -6.17 7.82 -9.08
CA TYR A 210 -7.41 7.23 -8.54
C TYR A 210 -8.64 7.42 -9.44
N ASN A 211 -8.56 8.24 -10.50
CA ASN A 211 -9.69 8.66 -11.32
C ASN A 211 -9.46 8.50 -12.84
N GLU A 212 -8.43 7.78 -13.24
CA GLU A 212 -8.11 7.56 -14.64
C GLU A 212 -9.04 6.50 -15.27
N ASN A 213 -9.43 5.51 -14.47
CA ASN A 213 -10.44 4.54 -14.86
C ASN A 213 -11.75 4.85 -14.11
N PRO A 214 -12.93 4.81 -14.78
CA PRO A 214 -14.22 5.04 -14.14
C PRO A 214 -14.57 4.01 -13.06
N GLU A 215 -14.06 2.78 -13.17
CA GLU A 215 -14.18 1.77 -12.10
C GLU A 215 -13.06 2.00 -11.05
N PRO A 216 -13.41 2.40 -9.81
CA PRO A 216 -12.42 2.71 -8.79
C PRO A 216 -11.46 1.57 -8.47
N GLN A 217 -11.93 0.30 -8.60
CA GLN A 217 -11.13 -0.89 -8.33
C GLN A 217 -10.02 -1.13 -9.36
N PHE A 218 -10.04 -0.43 -10.49
CA PHE A 218 -9.09 -0.59 -11.58
C PHE A 218 -7.97 0.46 -11.56
N ASN A 219 -8.07 1.48 -10.71
CA ASN A 219 -7.04 2.48 -10.54
C ASN A 219 -5.90 2.03 -9.60
N PRO A 220 -4.66 2.50 -9.80
CA PRO A 220 -3.54 2.24 -8.91
C PRO A 220 -3.85 2.55 -7.45
N LEU A 221 -4.44 3.71 -7.17
CA LEU A 221 -5.01 4.06 -5.88
C LEU A 221 -6.51 3.77 -5.93
N ARG A 222 -6.95 2.80 -5.15
CA ARG A 222 -8.36 2.43 -5.05
C ARG A 222 -9.10 3.36 -4.10
N TRP A 223 -9.91 4.21 -4.69
CA TRP A 223 -10.77 5.15 -3.97
C TRP A 223 -12.24 4.74 -4.16
N ASP A 224 -12.70 3.76 -3.36
CA ASP A 224 -14.02 3.14 -3.53
C ASP A 224 -14.88 3.32 -2.29
N SER A 225 -16.12 3.73 -2.49
CA SER A 225 -17.10 3.97 -1.42
C SER A 225 -17.94 2.74 -1.06
N ARG A 226 -17.92 1.70 -1.91
CA ARG A 226 -18.73 0.49 -1.70
C ARG A 226 -18.29 -0.24 -0.44
N GLU A 227 -19.25 -0.74 0.35
CA GLU A 227 -19.03 -1.30 1.69
C GLU A 227 -17.97 -2.40 1.75
N SER A 228 -18.03 -3.36 0.86
CA SER A 228 -17.12 -4.51 0.80
C SER A 228 -15.91 -4.30 -0.11
N ALA A 229 -15.77 -3.10 -0.70
CA ALA A 229 -14.71 -2.84 -1.64
C ALA A 229 -13.35 -2.75 -0.96
N MET A 230 -12.34 -3.29 -1.64
CA MET A 230 -10.96 -3.01 -1.29
C MET A 230 -10.63 -1.54 -1.52
N ARG A 231 -9.91 -0.93 -0.59
CA ARG A 231 -9.43 0.46 -0.69
C ARG A 231 -7.95 0.52 -0.48
N THR A 232 -7.29 1.46 -1.14
CA THR A 232 -5.94 1.86 -0.74
C THR A 232 -6.04 2.62 0.56
N THR A 233 -5.48 2.08 1.63
CA THR A 233 -5.55 2.64 2.98
C THR A 233 -4.32 3.44 3.33
N GLY A 234 -3.19 3.16 2.68
CA GLY A 234 -1.95 3.88 2.87
C GLY A 234 -0.92 3.57 1.80
N GLN A 235 0.11 4.39 1.75
CA GLN A 235 1.25 4.25 0.85
C GLN A 235 2.53 4.15 1.67
N LEU A 236 3.32 3.09 1.44
CA LEU A 236 4.64 2.89 2.03
C LEU A 236 5.70 3.08 0.96
N LEU A 237 6.72 3.86 1.27
CA LEU A 237 7.89 4.03 0.43
C LEU A 237 9.15 3.75 1.24
N VAL A 238 10.06 2.96 0.67
CA VAL A 238 11.33 2.56 1.26
C VAL A 238 12.46 3.10 0.39
N ILE A 239 13.38 3.83 0.98
CA ILE A 239 14.57 4.40 0.32
C ILE A 239 15.82 3.77 0.95
N PRO A 240 16.28 2.62 0.45
CA PRO A 240 17.32 1.82 1.10
C PRO A 240 18.63 2.57 1.32
N LYS A 241 19.16 3.28 0.32
CA LYS A 241 20.40 4.06 0.45
C LYS A 241 20.36 5.14 1.52
N GLN A 242 19.18 5.71 1.75
CA GLN A 242 18.97 6.73 2.78
C GLN A 242 18.57 6.12 4.13
N LYS A 243 18.39 4.81 4.21
CA LYS A 243 17.89 4.11 5.39
C LYS A 243 16.58 4.73 5.91
N LYS A 244 15.69 5.08 4.99
CA LYS A 244 14.51 5.88 5.28
C LYS A 244 13.22 5.18 4.84
N LEU A 245 12.18 5.28 5.68
CA LEU A 245 10.81 4.95 5.35
C LEU A 245 9.98 6.23 5.23
N LEU A 246 9.11 6.30 4.23
CA LEU A 246 8.07 7.32 4.15
C LEU A 246 6.73 6.62 4.17
N TYR A 247 5.76 7.17 4.89
CA TYR A 247 4.41 6.63 4.94
C TYR A 247 3.38 7.74 4.78
N ARG A 248 2.44 7.53 3.87
CA ARG A 248 1.28 8.39 3.69
C ARG A 248 0.03 7.60 4.09
N SER A 249 -0.72 8.11 5.06
CA SER A 249 -2.05 7.61 5.36
C SER A 249 -3.05 8.12 4.34
N ILE A 250 -3.99 7.26 3.95
CA ILE A 250 -5.16 7.62 3.12
C ILE A 250 -6.42 7.37 3.95
N PHE A 251 -6.53 6.19 4.56
CA PHE A 251 -7.65 5.80 5.44
C PHE A 251 -7.18 5.17 6.75
N ASP A 252 -5.90 4.96 6.94
CA ASP A 252 -5.37 4.34 8.14
C ASP A 252 -5.56 5.26 9.37
N ARG A 253 -5.62 4.64 10.54
CA ARG A 253 -5.35 5.34 11.80
C ARG A 253 -3.85 5.28 12.08
N ILE A 254 -3.26 6.42 12.38
CA ILE A 254 -1.86 6.48 12.77
C ILE A 254 -1.77 6.46 14.29
N GLU A 255 -0.99 5.53 14.81
CA GLU A 255 -0.62 5.48 16.22
C GLU A 255 0.89 5.73 16.35
N ASP A 256 1.24 7.01 16.56
CA ASP A 256 2.64 7.43 16.64
C ASP A 256 3.16 7.17 18.06
N LYS A 257 3.73 5.99 18.27
CA LYS A 257 4.31 5.52 19.54
C LYS A 257 5.74 5.02 19.38
N VAL A 258 6.48 5.63 18.46
CA VAL A 258 7.86 5.17 18.26
C VAL A 258 8.77 5.70 19.35
N SER A 259 9.38 4.79 20.09
CA SER A 259 10.59 5.11 20.83
C SER A 259 11.69 5.46 19.83
N THR A 260 12.26 6.64 19.92
CA THR A 260 13.42 7.06 19.13
C THR A 260 14.54 6.05 19.33
N LEU A 261 14.91 5.35 18.26
CA LEU A 261 16.09 4.50 18.26
C LEU A 261 17.23 5.24 17.56
N ASP A 262 18.35 5.30 18.23
CA ASP A 262 19.61 5.73 17.62
C ASP A 262 20.18 4.57 16.77
N THR A 263 19.52 4.29 15.65
CA THR A 263 19.83 3.13 14.80
C THR A 263 20.36 3.54 13.43
N GLY A 264 20.46 4.83 13.15
CA GLY A 264 20.74 5.36 11.82
C GLY A 264 19.63 5.10 10.79
N LEU A 265 18.47 4.60 11.26
CA LEU A 265 17.24 4.45 10.47
C LEU A 265 16.30 5.61 10.78
N SER A 266 15.57 6.08 9.78
CA SER A 266 14.61 7.20 9.94
C SER A 266 13.29 6.92 9.25
N TYR A 267 12.22 7.55 9.71
CA TYR A 267 10.94 7.54 9.04
C TYR A 267 10.33 8.96 9.02
N GLU A 268 9.39 9.13 8.11
CA GLU A 268 8.63 10.37 7.97
C GLU A 268 7.18 10.06 7.60
N TRP A 269 6.25 10.72 8.29
CA TRP A 269 4.86 10.76 7.89
C TRP A 269 4.69 11.81 6.81
N LEU A 270 4.33 11.37 5.60
CA LEU A 270 3.99 12.29 4.52
C LEU A 270 2.62 12.92 4.78
N GLU A 271 2.44 14.12 4.24
CA GLU A 271 1.14 14.78 4.25
C GLU A 271 0.05 13.83 3.72
N PRO A 272 -1.11 13.81 4.36
CA PRO A 272 -2.22 12.99 3.93
C PRO A 272 -2.59 13.25 2.46
N PHE A 273 -3.11 12.22 1.80
CA PHE A 273 -3.60 12.37 0.44
C PHE A 273 -4.81 13.30 0.44
N SER A 274 -4.67 14.46 -0.21
CA SER A 274 -5.76 15.40 -0.44
C SER A 274 -6.09 15.46 -1.92
N VAL A 275 -7.38 15.47 -2.23
CA VAL A 275 -7.84 15.73 -3.60
C VAL A 275 -7.95 17.24 -3.77
N GLU A 276 -7.17 17.82 -4.68
CA GLU A 276 -7.36 19.22 -5.03
C GLU A 276 -8.76 19.46 -5.57
N LEU A 277 -9.44 20.43 -4.99
CA LEU A 277 -10.73 20.87 -5.51
C LEU A 277 -10.47 21.56 -6.85
N SER A 278 -11.05 21.02 -7.93
CA SER A 278 -10.94 21.70 -9.23
C SER A 278 -11.54 23.11 -9.13
N GLU A 279 -10.85 24.10 -9.68
CA GLU A 279 -11.20 25.53 -9.62
C GLU A 279 -12.55 25.90 -10.27
N GLN A 280 -13.26 24.93 -10.83
CA GLN A 280 -14.52 25.13 -11.56
C GLN A 280 -15.80 25.04 -10.71
N SER A 281 -15.70 24.98 -9.38
CA SER A 281 -16.88 24.95 -8.54
C SER A 281 -17.27 26.36 -8.09
N SER A 282 -18.57 26.67 -8.10
CA SER A 282 -19.19 27.89 -7.54
C SER A 282 -19.05 27.99 -6.01
N LEU A 283 -17.85 27.70 -5.50
CA LEU A 283 -17.52 27.74 -4.09
C LEU A 283 -17.30 29.18 -3.63
N ASN A 284 -17.81 29.46 -2.44
CA ASN A 284 -17.38 30.66 -1.73
C ASN A 284 -15.86 30.59 -1.53
N GLU A 285 -15.11 31.59 -1.96
CA GLU A 285 -13.64 31.62 -1.92
C GLU A 285 -13.08 31.44 -0.50
N SER A 286 -13.77 31.96 0.51
CA SER A 286 -13.40 31.77 1.90
C SER A 286 -13.46 30.29 2.35
N LEU A 287 -14.41 29.52 1.84
CA LEU A 287 -14.54 28.09 2.09
C LEU A 287 -13.46 27.26 1.36
N LYS A 288 -13.07 27.70 0.15
CA LYS A 288 -11.95 27.09 -0.58
C LYS A 288 -10.63 27.24 0.15
N GLU A 289 -10.36 28.45 0.69
CA GLU A 289 -9.15 28.71 1.49
C GLU A 289 -9.15 27.89 2.78
N GLU A 290 -10.29 27.85 3.49
CA GLU A 290 -10.42 27.07 4.74
C GLU A 290 -10.16 25.57 4.49
N ILE A 291 -10.62 25.03 3.37
CA ILE A 291 -10.39 23.61 3.03
C ILE A 291 -8.94 23.35 2.60
N LYS A 292 -8.31 24.25 1.86
CA LYS A 292 -6.90 24.12 1.43
C LYS A 292 -5.93 24.13 2.61
N THR A 293 -6.25 24.83 3.69
CA THR A 293 -5.38 24.99 4.86
C THR A 293 -5.53 23.89 5.91
N ASP A 294 -6.66 23.15 5.93
CA ASP A 294 -7.01 22.26 7.05
C ASP A 294 -6.55 20.78 6.88
N GLY A 295 -5.86 20.42 5.80
CA GLY A 295 -5.32 19.05 5.61
C GLY A 295 -6.37 17.94 5.68
N LEU A 296 -7.59 18.19 5.17
CA LEU A 296 -8.72 17.30 5.30
C LEU A 296 -8.64 16.12 4.31
N TYR A 297 -9.04 14.96 4.80
CA TYR A 297 -9.29 13.80 3.96
C TYR A 297 -10.59 13.95 3.21
N THR A 298 -10.69 13.35 2.03
CA THR A 298 -11.92 13.32 1.26
C THR A 298 -12.39 11.90 0.97
N PHE A 299 -13.69 11.72 0.97
CA PHE A 299 -14.36 10.51 0.54
C PHE A 299 -15.54 10.85 -0.35
N SER A 300 -15.62 10.25 -1.54
CA SER A 300 -16.73 10.47 -2.46
C SER A 300 -17.66 9.26 -2.50
N ASP A 301 -18.94 9.48 -2.22
CA ASP A 301 -20.00 8.50 -2.45
C ASP A 301 -20.62 8.76 -3.83
N SER A 302 -20.34 7.89 -4.78
CA SER A 302 -20.83 8.02 -6.15
C SER A 302 -22.33 7.77 -6.27
N ARG A 303 -22.93 6.97 -5.37
CA ARG A 303 -24.38 6.67 -5.37
C ARG A 303 -25.17 7.88 -4.96
N ASP A 304 -24.75 8.53 -3.90
CA ASP A 304 -25.43 9.71 -3.37
C ASP A 304 -24.91 11.02 -3.99
N LYS A 305 -23.89 10.92 -4.87
CA LYS A 305 -23.21 12.07 -5.50
C LYS A 305 -22.76 13.11 -4.47
N VAL A 306 -22.17 12.61 -3.37
CA VAL A 306 -21.71 13.42 -2.25
C VAL A 306 -20.22 13.15 -1.98
N ARG A 307 -19.48 14.21 -1.67
CA ARG A 307 -18.10 14.13 -1.16
C ARG A 307 -18.05 14.65 0.27
N TYR A 308 -17.42 13.90 1.14
CA TYR A 308 -17.20 14.21 2.54
C TYR A 308 -15.77 14.68 2.76
N PHE A 309 -15.58 15.70 3.60
CA PHE A 309 -14.27 16.24 3.99
C PHE A 309 -14.13 16.12 5.50
N PHE A 310 -13.12 15.41 5.96
CA PHE A 310 -12.99 15.02 7.37
C PHE A 310 -11.54 14.89 7.83
N GLU A 311 -11.31 15.02 9.12
CA GLU A 311 -10.02 14.75 9.75
C GLU A 311 -9.78 13.24 9.93
N SER A 312 -8.52 12.85 10.05
CA SER A 312 -8.11 11.47 10.38
C SER A 312 -8.70 10.98 11.71
N THR A 313 -9.03 11.91 12.61
CA THR A 313 -9.67 11.67 13.90
C THR A 313 -11.15 11.29 13.79
N GLY A 314 -11.74 11.38 12.59
CA GLY A 314 -13.16 11.11 12.33
C GLY A 314 -14.06 12.34 12.54
N VAL A 315 -13.51 13.55 12.51
CA VAL A 315 -14.28 14.80 12.55
C VAL A 315 -14.65 15.21 11.13
N LEU A 316 -15.95 15.29 10.84
CA LEU A 316 -16.48 15.76 9.55
C LEU A 316 -16.57 17.29 9.54
N HIS A 317 -15.97 17.92 8.55
CA HIS A 317 -15.95 19.38 8.39
C HIS A 317 -16.95 19.86 7.34
N TYR A 318 -16.88 19.27 6.14
CA TYR A 318 -17.68 19.73 5.00
C TYR A 318 -18.28 18.56 4.26
N ILE A 319 -19.35 18.82 3.56
CA ILE A 319 -19.89 17.96 2.52
C ILE A 319 -20.07 18.75 1.23
N ALA A 320 -19.89 18.06 0.10
CA ALA A 320 -20.08 18.64 -1.21
C ALA A 320 -20.97 17.76 -2.07
N ARG A 321 -21.86 18.36 -2.87
CA ARG A 321 -22.47 17.66 -3.99
C ARG A 321 -21.48 17.57 -5.15
N VAL A 322 -21.45 16.42 -5.80
CA VAL A 322 -20.60 16.17 -6.97
C VAL A 322 -21.45 15.76 -8.17
N ASP A 323 -20.93 16.01 -9.38
CA ASP A 323 -21.53 15.50 -10.62
C ASP A 323 -21.13 14.05 -10.92
N GLU A 324 -21.50 13.57 -12.09
CA GLU A 324 -21.23 12.21 -12.56
C GLU A 324 -19.73 11.92 -12.71
N ASN A 325 -18.93 12.96 -12.92
CA ASN A 325 -17.46 12.90 -13.01
C ASN A 325 -16.77 13.19 -11.66
N LEU A 326 -17.53 13.18 -10.56
CA LEU A 326 -17.08 13.50 -9.20
C LEU A 326 -16.52 14.92 -9.04
N LYS A 327 -16.86 15.86 -9.94
CA LYS A 327 -16.50 17.27 -9.79
C LYS A 327 -17.44 17.94 -8.77
N VAL A 328 -16.84 18.71 -7.88
CA VAL A 328 -17.59 19.43 -6.84
C VAL A 328 -18.46 20.52 -7.48
N LYS A 329 -19.77 20.46 -7.21
CA LYS A 329 -20.76 21.45 -7.66
C LYS A 329 -21.12 22.45 -6.56
N HIS A 330 -21.24 21.97 -5.33
CA HIS A 330 -21.62 22.79 -4.18
C HIS A 330 -21.00 22.18 -2.92
N ILE A 331 -20.44 23.02 -2.07
CA ILE A 331 -19.87 22.63 -0.79
C ILE A 331 -20.49 23.47 0.35
N ARG A 332 -20.67 22.86 1.50
CA ARG A 332 -21.13 23.51 2.73
C ARG A 332 -20.51 22.84 3.96
N LYS A 333 -20.55 23.55 5.08
CA LYS A 333 -20.22 22.94 6.39
C LYS A 333 -21.14 21.77 6.69
N ALA A 334 -20.58 20.73 7.30
CA ALA A 334 -21.34 19.58 7.75
C ALA A 334 -22.26 19.95 8.93
N THR A 335 -23.37 19.25 9.03
CA THR A 335 -24.34 19.41 10.12
C THR A 335 -24.58 18.08 10.82
N HIS A 336 -25.19 18.11 12.00
CA HIS A 336 -25.53 16.89 12.73
C HIS A 336 -26.45 15.94 11.93
N ARG A 337 -27.26 16.49 11.04
CA ARG A 337 -28.10 15.70 10.13
C ARG A 337 -27.29 14.90 9.14
N ASP A 338 -26.17 15.46 8.67
CA ASP A 338 -25.25 14.76 7.76
C ASP A 338 -24.55 13.60 8.48
N LEU A 339 -24.15 13.84 9.73
CA LEU A 339 -23.56 12.77 10.54
C LEU A 339 -24.54 11.61 10.76
N LEU A 340 -25.82 11.90 10.93
CA LEU A 340 -26.87 10.87 11.05
C LEU A 340 -27.05 10.10 9.74
N SER A 341 -27.01 10.78 8.59
CA SER A 341 -27.17 10.15 7.28
C SER A 341 -26.04 9.18 6.93
N ILE A 342 -24.81 9.43 7.40
CA ILE A 342 -23.65 8.57 7.13
C ILE A 342 -23.50 7.41 8.12
N LYS A 343 -24.22 7.38 9.24
CA LYS A 343 -24.16 6.29 10.23
C LYS A 343 -24.50 4.91 9.66
N GLY A 344 -25.31 4.86 8.62
CA GLY A 344 -25.65 3.64 7.88
C GLY A 344 -24.62 3.23 6.83
N ASN A 345 -23.57 4.03 6.60
CA ASN A 345 -22.52 3.73 5.64
C ASN A 345 -21.26 3.21 6.37
N PRO A 346 -20.99 1.91 6.34
CA PRO A 346 -19.85 1.32 7.05
C PRO A 346 -18.51 1.91 6.63
N ALA A 347 -18.39 2.36 5.38
CA ALA A 347 -17.21 3.02 4.87
C ALA A 347 -16.88 4.34 5.59
N LEU A 348 -17.89 4.97 6.17
CA LEU A 348 -17.80 6.24 6.88
C LEU A 348 -18.09 6.09 8.39
N SER A 349 -18.21 4.86 8.88
CA SER A 349 -18.54 4.56 10.29
C SER A 349 -17.55 5.13 11.31
N PHE A 350 -16.33 5.46 10.87
CA PHE A 350 -15.33 6.14 11.69
C PHE A 350 -15.62 7.63 11.90
N ILE A 351 -16.45 8.25 11.04
CA ILE A 351 -16.88 9.65 11.21
C ILE A 351 -17.91 9.69 12.32
N ASN A 352 -17.55 10.28 13.43
CA ASN A 352 -18.37 10.27 14.66
C ASN A 352 -18.66 11.65 15.23
N LYS A 353 -18.07 12.70 14.67
CA LYS A 353 -18.21 14.10 15.11
C LYS A 353 -18.30 15.03 13.90
N ILE A 354 -18.86 16.22 14.15
CA ILE A 354 -18.80 17.37 13.25
C ILE A 354 -18.01 18.49 13.91
N LYS A 355 -17.37 19.34 13.10
CA LYS A 355 -16.62 20.51 13.56
C LYS A 355 -17.56 21.61 14.05
#